data_5b7978e9d23a6d3eb204da965c12adc7
#
_entry.id   5b7978e9d23a6d3eb204da965c12adc7
#
_cell.length_a   1.000
_cell.length_b   1.000
_cell.length_c   1.000
_cell.angle_alpha   90.00
_cell.angle_beta   90.00
_cell.angle_gamma   90.00
#
_symmetry.space_group_name_H-M   'P 1'
#
loop_
_entity.id
_entity.type
_entity.pdbx_description
1 polymer ?
#
loop_
_entity_poly.entity_id
_entity_poly.type
_entity_poly.pdbx_seq_one_letter_code
_entity_poly.pdbx_strand_id
1 'polypeptide(L)'
;MHKFKTTNIKGKDYVEVNQRLLFFRNEPAYAGWSIESDLVDLQPDRCCIKAMIRDADGRIRATGHAHEDRTSSMINKTSYVENCETSAFGRALAALGIGIETSIASANEVQMAIAKQENLNDLNDKLGLVPEERFNNFIAATLKADFIKLVQKLPADQQERFMKDIDQMTPARFEKGIQFIQNQLSKK
;
A
#
# COMPACT_ATOMS: atom_id res chain seq x y z
N MET A 1 24.84 -23.12 -3.87
CA MET A 1 23.72 -22.18 -3.68
C MET A 1 22.93 -22.11 -4.99
N HIS A 2 21.64 -22.38 -4.99
CA HIS A 2 20.83 -22.35 -6.20
C HIS A 2 20.70 -20.90 -6.69
N LYS A 3 20.90 -20.68 -8.00
CA LYS A 3 20.74 -19.36 -8.60
C LYS A 3 19.37 -19.28 -9.28
N PHE A 4 18.47 -18.49 -8.70
CA PHE A 4 17.16 -18.25 -9.29
C PHE A 4 17.26 -17.31 -10.50
N LYS A 5 16.41 -17.56 -11.51
CA LYS A 5 16.16 -16.58 -12.56
C LYS A 5 15.32 -15.45 -11.96
N THR A 6 15.74 -14.22 -12.19
CA THR A 6 15.08 -13.01 -11.68
C THR A 6 14.51 -12.17 -12.82
N THR A 7 13.50 -11.38 -12.50
CA THR A 7 12.96 -10.32 -13.35
C THR A 7 13.30 -8.97 -12.74
N ASN A 8 13.93 -8.09 -13.54
CA ASN A 8 14.24 -6.74 -13.09
C ASN A 8 13.01 -5.84 -13.19
N ILE A 9 12.63 -5.22 -12.08
CA ILE A 9 11.50 -4.29 -11.99
C ILE A 9 11.98 -3.03 -11.30
N LYS A 10 11.98 -1.91 -12.02
CA LYS A 10 12.42 -0.58 -11.53
C LYS A 10 13.80 -0.62 -10.86
N GLY A 11 14.75 -1.36 -11.48
CA GLY A 11 16.15 -1.44 -11.03
C GLY A 11 16.42 -2.45 -9.92
N LYS A 12 15.43 -3.20 -9.44
CA LYS A 12 15.59 -4.26 -8.45
C LYS A 12 15.18 -5.61 -9.02
N ASP A 13 15.94 -6.65 -8.68
CA ASP A 13 15.69 -8.02 -9.13
C ASP A 13 14.70 -8.72 -8.19
N TYR A 14 13.76 -9.46 -8.79
CA TYR A 14 12.75 -10.24 -8.08
C TYR A 14 12.66 -11.65 -8.65
N VAL A 15 12.51 -12.64 -7.77
CA VAL A 15 12.28 -14.04 -8.16
C VAL A 15 10.80 -14.23 -8.47
N GLU A 16 10.50 -14.88 -9.60
CA GLU A 16 9.13 -15.24 -9.98
C GLU A 16 8.61 -16.43 -9.15
N VAL A 17 7.29 -16.50 -8.96
CA VAL A 17 6.66 -17.58 -8.17
C VAL A 17 6.93 -18.94 -8.78
N ASN A 18 6.89 -19.06 -10.11
CA ASN A 18 7.17 -20.32 -10.83
C ASN A 18 8.59 -20.84 -10.54
N GLN A 19 9.58 -19.95 -10.39
CA GLN A 19 10.96 -20.33 -10.06
C GLN A 19 11.06 -20.90 -8.64
N ARG A 20 10.36 -20.30 -7.69
CA ARG A 20 10.26 -20.79 -6.31
C ARG A 20 9.58 -22.16 -6.26
N LEU A 21 8.47 -22.29 -6.98
CA LEU A 21 7.70 -23.55 -7.02
C LEU A 21 8.48 -24.66 -7.71
N LEU A 22 9.18 -24.37 -8.81
CA LEU A 22 10.03 -25.32 -9.51
C LEU A 22 11.18 -25.83 -8.61
N PHE A 23 11.83 -24.92 -7.88
CA PHE A 23 12.85 -25.28 -6.89
C PHE A 23 12.27 -26.19 -5.82
N PHE A 24 11.15 -25.81 -5.20
CA PHE A 24 10.48 -26.59 -4.17
C PHE A 24 10.15 -28.03 -4.63
N ARG A 25 9.71 -28.20 -5.89
CA ARG A 25 9.35 -29.51 -6.44
C ARG A 25 10.56 -30.38 -6.79
N ASN A 26 11.69 -29.78 -7.14
CA ASN A 26 12.88 -30.50 -7.60
C ASN A 26 13.93 -30.70 -6.51
N GLU A 27 13.88 -29.94 -5.40
CA GLU A 27 14.86 -30.04 -4.34
C GLU A 27 14.60 -31.26 -3.46
N PRO A 28 15.56 -32.23 -3.36
CA PRO A 28 15.38 -33.46 -2.61
C PRO A 28 15.01 -33.26 -1.13
N ALA A 29 15.43 -32.13 -0.53
CA ALA A 29 15.10 -31.79 0.84
C ALA A 29 13.59 -31.63 1.10
N TYR A 30 12.79 -31.38 0.05
CA TYR A 30 11.33 -31.24 0.12
C TYR A 30 10.59 -32.44 -0.47
N ALA A 31 11.27 -33.58 -0.66
CA ALA A 31 10.62 -34.81 -1.13
C ALA A 31 9.48 -35.23 -0.18
N GLY A 32 8.30 -35.48 -0.76
CA GLY A 32 7.10 -35.82 0.03
C GLY A 32 6.38 -34.63 0.70
N TRP A 33 6.88 -33.41 0.54
CA TRP A 33 6.19 -32.21 1.02
C TRP A 33 5.07 -31.78 0.07
N SER A 34 4.02 -31.17 0.62
CA SER A 34 2.92 -30.58 -0.15
C SER A 34 2.88 -29.07 -0.02
N ILE A 35 2.32 -28.43 -1.06
CA ILE A 35 1.83 -27.05 -1.00
C ILE A 35 0.36 -27.06 -1.39
N GLU A 36 -0.45 -26.44 -0.56
CA GLU A 36 -1.92 -26.47 -0.64
C GLU A 36 -2.42 -25.03 -0.49
N SER A 37 -3.60 -24.76 -1.04
CA SER A 37 -4.29 -23.48 -0.86
C SER A 37 -5.69 -23.68 -0.27
N ASP A 38 -6.09 -22.78 0.62
CA ASP A 38 -7.44 -22.66 1.16
C ASP A 38 -8.03 -21.31 0.77
N LEU A 39 -9.23 -21.33 0.24
CA LEU A 39 -10.02 -20.13 -0.03
C LEU A 39 -10.63 -19.62 1.29
N VAL A 40 -10.04 -18.57 1.85
CA VAL A 40 -10.44 -18.01 3.16
C VAL A 40 -11.68 -17.14 3.05
N ASP A 41 -11.76 -16.31 1.99
CA ASP A 41 -12.90 -15.47 1.67
C ASP A 41 -13.06 -15.35 0.15
N LEU A 42 -14.30 -15.43 -0.33
CA LEU A 42 -14.65 -15.22 -1.73
C LEU A 42 -15.89 -14.36 -1.83
N GLN A 43 -15.73 -13.19 -2.41
CA GLN A 43 -16.79 -12.25 -2.74
C GLN A 43 -16.83 -12.03 -4.28
N PRO A 44 -17.91 -11.49 -4.83
CA PRO A 44 -17.98 -11.22 -6.27
C PRO A 44 -16.88 -10.31 -6.82
N ASP A 45 -16.28 -9.50 -5.96
CA ASP A 45 -15.30 -8.46 -6.29
C ASP A 45 -13.92 -8.64 -5.64
N ARG A 46 -13.77 -9.60 -4.72
CA ARG A 46 -12.51 -9.84 -4.01
C ARG A 46 -12.37 -11.28 -3.55
N CYS A 47 -11.14 -11.70 -3.28
CA CYS A 47 -10.86 -12.97 -2.61
C CYS A 47 -9.65 -12.85 -1.67
N CYS A 48 -9.60 -13.77 -0.71
CA CYS A 48 -8.46 -13.99 0.16
C CYS A 48 -8.12 -15.48 0.16
N ILE A 49 -6.86 -15.82 -0.12
CA ILE A 49 -6.35 -17.18 -0.16
C ILE A 49 -5.19 -17.33 0.80
N LYS A 50 -5.18 -18.44 1.52
CA LYS A 50 -4.08 -18.89 2.37
C LYS A 50 -3.41 -20.09 1.72
N ALA A 51 -2.11 -20.02 1.50
CA ALA A 51 -1.29 -21.17 1.12
C ALA A 51 -0.58 -21.76 2.35
N MET A 52 -0.39 -23.07 2.34
CA MET A 52 0.28 -23.82 3.41
C MET A 52 1.26 -24.80 2.78
N ILE A 53 2.46 -24.87 3.36
CA ILE A 53 3.45 -25.90 3.01
C ILE A 53 3.53 -26.86 4.20
N ARG A 54 3.33 -28.16 3.89
CA ARG A 54 3.43 -29.24 4.86
C ARG A 54 4.61 -30.15 4.55
N ASP A 55 5.29 -30.61 5.59
CA ASP A 55 6.31 -31.64 5.47
C ASP A 55 5.68 -33.03 5.26
N ALA A 56 6.54 -34.03 5.09
CA ALA A 56 6.11 -35.43 4.89
C ALA A 56 5.30 -35.99 6.08
N ASP A 57 5.45 -35.42 7.27
CA ASP A 57 4.67 -35.81 8.46
C ASP A 57 3.34 -35.02 8.58
N GLY A 58 3.02 -34.17 7.59
CA GLY A 58 1.82 -33.34 7.55
C GLY A 58 1.87 -32.08 8.42
N ARG A 59 3.02 -31.73 9.03
CA ARG A 59 3.18 -30.52 9.83
C ARG A 59 3.32 -29.28 8.96
N ILE A 60 2.66 -28.21 9.31
CA ILE A 60 2.77 -26.92 8.61
C ILE A 60 4.15 -26.33 8.89
N ARG A 61 4.93 -26.07 7.83
CA ARG A 61 6.28 -25.51 7.89
C ARG A 61 6.31 -24.04 7.46
N ALA A 62 5.40 -23.63 6.59
CA ALA A 62 5.25 -22.23 6.19
C ALA A 62 3.82 -21.93 5.75
N THR A 63 3.43 -20.67 5.84
CA THR A 63 2.15 -20.16 5.33
C THR A 63 2.35 -18.85 4.59
N GLY A 64 1.47 -18.59 3.63
CA GLY A 64 1.38 -17.32 2.91
C GLY A 64 -0.08 -16.91 2.74
N HIS A 65 -0.38 -15.62 2.88
CA HIS A 65 -1.71 -15.08 2.64
C HIS A 65 -1.63 -14.04 1.52
N ALA A 66 -2.62 -14.06 0.65
CA ALA A 66 -2.81 -13.02 -0.36
C ALA A 66 -4.28 -12.62 -0.40
N HIS A 67 -4.53 -11.41 -0.88
CA HIS A 67 -5.86 -10.95 -1.23
C HIS A 67 -5.78 -10.21 -2.56
N GLU A 68 -6.83 -10.33 -3.36
CA GLU A 68 -6.97 -9.65 -4.63
C GLU A 68 -8.36 -9.08 -4.81
N ASP A 69 -8.41 -7.86 -5.37
CA ASP A 69 -9.65 -7.21 -5.77
C ASP A 69 -9.82 -7.35 -7.29
N ARG A 70 -11.01 -7.73 -7.75
CA ARG A 70 -11.35 -7.90 -9.16
C ARG A 70 -11.14 -6.63 -9.98
N THR A 71 -11.27 -5.47 -9.37
CA THR A 71 -11.13 -4.17 -10.03
C THR A 71 -9.72 -3.59 -9.99
N SER A 72 -8.78 -4.25 -9.29
CA SER A 72 -7.44 -3.70 -9.06
C SER A 72 -6.54 -3.68 -10.30
N SER A 73 -6.81 -4.53 -11.31
CA SER A 73 -6.07 -4.55 -12.57
C SER A 73 -6.92 -5.13 -13.70
N MET A 74 -6.47 -4.95 -14.96
CA MET A 74 -7.16 -5.54 -16.12
C MET A 74 -7.17 -7.07 -16.07
N ILE A 75 -6.09 -7.69 -15.59
CA ILE A 75 -5.97 -9.15 -15.44
C ILE A 75 -6.93 -9.63 -14.36
N ASN A 76 -7.04 -8.92 -13.25
CA ASN A 76 -7.92 -9.29 -12.14
C ASN A 76 -9.41 -9.23 -12.49
N LYS A 77 -9.82 -8.54 -13.54
CA LYS A 77 -11.22 -8.55 -13.99
C LYS A 77 -11.75 -9.95 -14.26
N THR A 78 -10.88 -10.85 -14.73
CA THR A 78 -11.22 -12.21 -15.11
C THR A 78 -10.51 -13.29 -14.29
N SER A 79 -9.38 -12.98 -13.63
CA SER A 79 -8.48 -13.97 -13.05
C SER A 79 -7.99 -13.56 -11.64
N TYR A 80 -8.83 -12.85 -10.84
CA TYR A 80 -8.43 -12.40 -9.51
C TYR A 80 -8.21 -13.55 -8.52
N VAL A 81 -8.93 -14.67 -8.67
CA VAL A 81 -8.79 -15.85 -7.81
C VAL A 81 -7.46 -16.57 -8.10
N GLU A 82 -7.16 -16.82 -9.37
CA GLU A 82 -5.94 -17.50 -9.80
C GLU A 82 -4.69 -16.66 -9.47
N ASN A 83 -4.78 -15.35 -9.62
CA ASN A 83 -3.70 -14.44 -9.23
C ASN A 83 -3.49 -14.41 -7.72
N CYS A 84 -4.58 -14.43 -6.94
CA CYS A 84 -4.53 -14.51 -5.48
C CYS A 84 -3.84 -15.80 -5.02
N GLU A 85 -4.18 -16.94 -5.63
CA GLU A 85 -3.57 -18.23 -5.32
C GLU A 85 -2.06 -18.21 -5.63
N THR A 86 -1.69 -17.71 -6.82
CA THR A 86 -0.28 -17.57 -7.20
C THR A 86 0.50 -16.71 -6.20
N SER A 87 -0.06 -15.59 -5.79
CA SER A 87 0.54 -14.71 -4.79
C SER A 87 0.67 -15.39 -3.43
N ALA A 88 -0.35 -16.15 -2.99
CA ALA A 88 -0.31 -16.90 -1.74
C ALA A 88 0.79 -17.97 -1.75
N PHE A 89 0.95 -18.72 -2.85
CA PHE A 89 2.03 -19.69 -3.03
C PHE A 89 3.40 -19.00 -2.99
N GLY A 90 3.56 -17.89 -3.70
CA GLY A 90 4.80 -17.12 -3.70
C GLY A 90 5.23 -16.71 -2.29
N ARG A 91 4.29 -16.26 -1.46
CA ARG A 91 4.52 -15.88 -0.06
C ARG A 91 4.83 -17.07 0.84
N ALA A 92 4.13 -18.19 0.69
CA ALA A 92 4.41 -19.40 1.46
C ALA A 92 5.80 -19.95 1.18
N LEU A 93 6.20 -20.00 -0.11
CA LEU A 93 7.54 -20.44 -0.53
C LEU A 93 8.64 -19.49 -0.04
N ALA A 94 8.38 -18.17 -0.06
CA ALA A 94 9.30 -17.19 0.51
C ALA A 94 9.43 -17.35 2.04
N ALA A 95 8.32 -17.57 2.75
CA ALA A 95 8.33 -17.81 4.19
C ALA A 95 9.08 -19.09 4.57
N LEU A 96 9.15 -20.09 3.65
CA LEU A 96 9.99 -21.28 3.80
C LEU A 96 11.48 -20.99 3.54
N GLY A 97 11.84 -19.83 3.01
CA GLY A 97 13.20 -19.43 2.71
C GLY A 97 13.62 -19.61 1.25
N ILE A 98 12.68 -19.88 0.34
CA ILE A 98 13.01 -20.13 -1.08
C ILE A 98 13.01 -18.80 -1.85
N GLY A 99 14.17 -18.44 -2.44
CA GLY A 99 14.33 -17.29 -3.33
C GLY A 99 14.10 -15.95 -2.64
N ILE A 100 14.61 -15.80 -1.40
CA ILE A 100 14.49 -14.58 -0.59
C ILE A 100 15.73 -13.69 -0.63
N GLU A 101 16.75 -14.05 -1.41
CA GLU A 101 18.03 -13.33 -1.47
C GLU A 101 17.88 -11.87 -1.92
N THR A 102 16.84 -11.58 -2.71
CA THR A 102 16.56 -10.24 -3.21
C THR A 102 15.35 -9.61 -2.54
N SER A 103 14.30 -10.38 -2.29
CA SER A 103 13.03 -9.89 -1.72
C SER A 103 12.12 -11.06 -1.30
N ILE A 104 11.33 -10.85 -0.25
CA ILE A 104 10.21 -11.74 0.10
C ILE A 104 9.12 -11.65 -0.97
N ALA A 105 8.79 -10.43 -1.44
CA ALA A 105 7.85 -10.25 -2.53
C ALA A 105 8.39 -10.87 -3.83
N SER A 106 7.52 -11.54 -4.57
CA SER A 106 7.84 -12.09 -5.88
C SER A 106 7.75 -11.03 -6.99
N ALA A 107 8.32 -11.30 -8.16
CA ALA A 107 8.18 -10.44 -9.33
C ALA A 107 6.69 -10.23 -9.69
N ASN A 108 5.89 -11.27 -9.63
CA ASN A 108 4.46 -11.23 -9.89
C ASN A 108 3.73 -10.25 -8.95
N GLU A 109 3.97 -10.35 -7.63
CA GLU A 109 3.37 -9.46 -6.64
C GLU A 109 3.74 -7.99 -6.88
N VAL A 110 4.99 -7.71 -7.19
CA VAL A 110 5.46 -6.34 -7.45
C VAL A 110 4.85 -5.76 -8.72
N GLN A 111 4.77 -6.55 -9.80
CA GLN A 111 4.11 -6.13 -11.04
C GLN A 111 2.63 -5.81 -10.82
N MET A 112 1.91 -6.65 -10.07
CA MET A 112 0.51 -6.42 -9.74
C MET A 112 0.31 -5.18 -8.87
N ALA A 113 1.18 -4.95 -7.87
CA ALA A 113 1.13 -3.77 -7.04
C ALA A 113 1.36 -2.47 -7.86
N ILE A 114 2.29 -2.49 -8.82
CA ILE A 114 2.53 -1.38 -9.74
C ILE A 114 1.30 -1.13 -10.61
N ALA A 115 0.74 -2.16 -11.24
CA ALA A 115 -0.45 -2.04 -12.08
C ALA A 115 -1.67 -1.50 -11.29
N LYS A 116 -1.83 -1.95 -10.04
CA LYS A 116 -2.86 -1.43 -9.14
C LYS A 116 -2.67 0.06 -8.86
N GLN A 117 -1.44 0.49 -8.59
CA GLN A 117 -1.13 1.90 -8.34
C GLN A 117 -1.36 2.77 -9.58
N GLU A 118 -0.97 2.29 -10.76
CA GLU A 118 -1.18 3.00 -12.03
C GLU A 118 -2.68 3.17 -12.33
N ASN A 119 -3.49 2.11 -12.13
CA ASN A 119 -4.94 2.20 -12.28
C ASN A 119 -5.59 3.20 -11.31
N LEU A 120 -5.12 3.28 -10.07
CA LEU A 120 -5.60 4.25 -9.09
C LEU A 120 -5.24 5.68 -9.50
N ASN A 121 -4.04 5.89 -10.00
CA ASN A 121 -3.61 7.20 -10.50
C ASN A 121 -4.45 7.64 -11.71
N ASP A 122 -4.65 6.74 -12.69
CA ASP A 122 -5.51 7.01 -13.86
C ASP A 122 -6.96 7.33 -13.48
N LEU A 123 -7.48 6.62 -12.45
CA LEU A 123 -8.84 6.88 -11.95
C LEU A 123 -8.92 8.25 -11.27
N ASN A 124 -7.94 8.58 -10.44
CA ASN A 124 -7.85 9.88 -9.77
C ASN A 124 -7.78 11.03 -10.80
N ASP A 125 -6.96 10.87 -11.85
CA ASP A 125 -6.84 11.86 -12.92
C ASP A 125 -8.16 12.03 -13.70
N LYS A 126 -8.85 10.92 -14.02
CA LYS A 126 -10.16 10.94 -14.70
C LYS A 126 -11.27 11.58 -13.86
N LEU A 127 -11.22 11.42 -12.54
CA LEU A 127 -12.17 12.01 -11.60
C LEU A 127 -11.78 13.43 -11.19
N GLY A 128 -10.65 13.96 -11.67
CA GLY A 128 -10.13 15.27 -11.27
C GLY A 128 -9.74 15.33 -9.80
N LEU A 129 -9.48 14.18 -9.16
CA LEU A 129 -9.04 14.09 -7.78
C LEU A 129 -7.56 14.52 -7.70
N VAL A 130 -7.31 15.55 -6.90
CA VAL A 130 -5.94 15.99 -6.65
C VAL A 130 -5.22 15.02 -5.72
N PRO A 131 -3.93 14.76 -5.94
CA PRO A 131 -3.13 13.99 -4.99
C PRO A 131 -3.27 14.54 -3.57
N GLU A 132 -3.21 13.67 -2.57
CA GLU A 132 -3.37 14.03 -1.15
C GLU A 132 -2.46 15.21 -0.75
N GLU A 133 -1.26 15.26 -1.26
CA GLU A 133 -0.32 16.37 -1.05
C GLU A 133 -0.87 17.71 -1.57
N ARG A 134 -1.45 17.74 -2.78
CA ARG A 134 -2.07 18.96 -3.33
C ARG A 134 -3.32 19.35 -2.56
N PHE A 135 -4.12 18.37 -2.14
CA PHE A 135 -5.29 18.61 -1.30
C PHE A 135 -4.88 19.21 0.06
N ASN A 136 -3.88 18.62 0.71
CA ASN A 136 -3.34 19.13 1.98
C ASN A 136 -2.75 20.52 1.84
N ASN A 137 -2.04 20.82 0.74
CA ASN A 137 -1.51 22.14 0.44
C ASN A 137 -2.64 23.17 0.19
N PHE A 138 -3.71 22.76 -0.50
CA PHE A 138 -4.89 23.60 -0.69
C PHE A 138 -5.59 23.92 0.64
N ILE A 139 -5.79 22.93 1.51
CA ILE A 139 -6.36 23.12 2.85
C ILE A 139 -5.47 24.06 3.68
N ALA A 140 -4.15 23.85 3.67
CA ALA A 140 -3.22 24.71 4.39
C ALA A 140 -3.27 26.17 3.90
N ALA A 141 -3.33 26.38 2.58
CA ALA A 141 -3.44 27.72 1.99
C ALA A 141 -4.77 28.42 2.34
N THR A 142 -5.87 27.64 2.33
CA THR A 142 -7.21 28.15 2.71
C THR A 142 -7.24 28.55 4.18
N LEU A 143 -6.77 27.69 5.08
CA LEU A 143 -6.69 27.99 6.52
C LEU A 143 -5.81 29.20 6.81
N LYS A 144 -4.68 29.33 6.12
CA LYS A 144 -3.81 30.50 6.23
C LYS A 144 -4.52 31.79 5.81
N ALA A 145 -5.26 31.76 4.68
CA ALA A 145 -6.01 32.92 4.19
C ALA A 145 -7.12 33.33 5.16
N ASP A 146 -7.87 32.38 5.70
CA ASP A 146 -8.93 32.65 6.68
C ASP A 146 -8.37 33.15 8.01
N PHE A 147 -7.25 32.61 8.46
CA PHE A 147 -6.53 33.09 9.62
C PHE A 147 -6.11 34.57 9.45
N ILE A 148 -5.49 34.93 8.32
CA ILE A 148 -5.07 36.30 8.02
C ILE A 148 -6.28 37.29 8.06
N LYS A 149 -7.40 36.88 7.42
CA LYS A 149 -8.62 37.70 7.43
C LYS A 149 -9.16 37.96 8.83
N LEU A 150 -9.04 37.00 9.74
CA LEU A 150 -9.46 37.14 11.13
C LEU A 150 -8.45 37.99 11.94
N VAL A 151 -7.17 37.78 11.74
CA VAL A 151 -6.11 38.58 12.38
C VAL A 151 -6.25 40.06 12.04
N GLN A 152 -6.59 40.41 10.80
CA GLN A 152 -6.82 41.80 10.36
C GLN A 152 -7.97 42.53 11.12
N LYS A 153 -8.87 41.79 11.78
CA LYS A 153 -9.93 42.35 12.61
C LYS A 153 -9.49 42.66 14.05
N LEU A 154 -8.29 42.28 14.43
CA LEU A 154 -7.72 42.51 15.75
C LEU A 154 -7.00 43.88 15.83
N PRO A 155 -6.75 44.41 17.04
CA PRO A 155 -5.87 45.58 17.26
C PRO A 155 -4.47 45.36 16.70
N ALA A 156 -3.80 46.45 16.27
CA ALA A 156 -2.53 46.40 15.53
C ALA A 156 -1.41 45.66 16.31
N ASP A 157 -1.34 45.84 17.62
CA ASP A 157 -0.40 45.17 18.51
C ASP A 157 -0.57 43.63 18.49
N GLN A 158 -1.79 43.15 18.40
CA GLN A 158 -2.11 41.74 18.33
C GLN A 158 -1.87 41.19 16.92
N GLN A 159 -2.13 41.95 15.86
CA GLN A 159 -1.85 41.56 14.50
C GLN A 159 -0.38 41.17 14.31
N GLU A 160 0.55 42.03 14.73
CA GLU A 160 1.98 41.77 14.59
C GLU A 160 2.41 40.49 15.29
N ARG A 161 1.88 40.20 16.48
CA ARG A 161 2.17 38.99 17.25
C ARG A 161 1.71 37.72 16.52
N PHE A 162 0.52 37.74 15.93
CA PHE A 162 -0.03 36.58 15.21
C PHE A 162 0.62 36.36 13.85
N MET A 163 1.15 37.40 13.22
CA MET A 163 1.77 37.32 11.90
C MET A 163 3.25 36.90 11.92
N LYS A 164 3.91 36.98 13.07
CA LYS A 164 5.36 36.78 13.20
C LYS A 164 5.89 35.45 12.66
N ASP A 165 5.16 34.36 12.85
CA ASP A 165 5.60 33.00 12.45
C ASP A 165 4.62 32.34 11.46
N ILE A 166 3.84 33.14 10.74
CA ILE A 166 2.73 32.61 9.89
C ILE A 166 3.19 31.62 8.84
N ASP A 167 4.37 31.81 8.27
CA ASP A 167 4.90 30.92 7.21
C ASP A 167 5.37 29.56 7.72
N GLN A 168 5.54 29.44 9.06
CA GLN A 168 5.96 28.19 9.70
C GLN A 168 4.80 27.45 10.40
N MET A 169 3.58 28.00 10.31
CA MET A 169 2.41 27.40 10.96
C MET A 169 1.89 26.18 10.21
N THR A 170 1.61 25.12 10.96
CA THR A 170 0.94 23.92 10.43
C THR A 170 -0.58 24.14 10.29
N PRO A 171 -1.31 23.36 9.46
CA PRO A 171 -2.76 23.45 9.35
C PRO A 171 -3.48 23.40 10.71
N ALA A 172 -3.10 22.46 11.58
CA ALA A 172 -3.68 22.33 12.93
C ALA A 172 -3.44 23.57 13.80
N ARG A 173 -2.34 24.30 13.58
CA ARG A 173 -2.04 25.55 14.30
C ARG A 173 -2.87 26.70 13.78
N PHE A 174 -3.16 26.75 12.48
CA PHE A 174 -4.11 27.70 11.90
C PHE A 174 -5.52 27.48 12.45
N GLU A 175 -6.02 26.25 12.47
CA GLU A 175 -7.36 25.92 13.01
C GLU A 175 -7.53 26.40 14.46
N LYS A 176 -6.56 26.07 15.33
CA LYS A 176 -6.57 26.53 16.73
C LYS A 176 -6.55 28.05 16.84
N GLY A 177 -5.75 28.72 16.01
CA GLY A 177 -5.65 30.16 15.97
C GLY A 177 -6.95 30.82 15.52
N ILE A 178 -7.60 30.29 14.48
CA ILE A 178 -8.90 30.74 14.00
C ILE A 178 -9.95 30.65 15.11
N GLN A 179 -10.07 29.50 15.77
CA GLN A 179 -11.01 29.32 16.89
C GLN A 179 -10.76 30.28 18.03
N PHE A 180 -9.50 30.49 18.37
CA PHE A 180 -9.13 31.43 19.45
C PHE A 180 -9.55 32.87 19.11
N ILE A 181 -9.27 33.35 17.88
CA ILE A 181 -9.60 34.71 17.44
C ILE A 181 -11.13 34.88 17.34
N GLN A 182 -11.84 33.91 16.81
CA GLN A 182 -13.31 33.94 16.74
C GLN A 182 -13.92 34.04 18.13
N ASN A 183 -13.42 33.29 19.11
CA ASN A 183 -13.88 33.36 20.50
C ASN A 183 -13.60 34.74 21.16
N GLN A 184 -12.50 35.37 20.77
CA GLN A 184 -12.21 36.73 21.25
C GLN A 184 -13.15 37.79 20.64
N LEU A 185 -13.42 37.67 19.33
CA LEU A 185 -14.30 38.59 18.61
C LEU A 185 -15.78 38.45 19.02
N SER A 186 -16.20 37.27 19.47
CA SER A 186 -17.57 36.98 19.92
C SER A 186 -17.87 37.50 21.34
N LYS A 187 -16.84 37.90 22.11
CA LYS A 187 -16.96 38.41 23.47
C LYS A 187 -17.00 39.94 23.56
N LYS A 188 -16.89 40.60 22.42
CA LYS A 188 -17.04 42.05 22.26
C LYS A 188 -18.43 42.38 21.68
#